data_c0ce48e55b765a3b53d21297b8d8d3a6
#
_entry.id   c0ce48e55b765a3b53d21297b8d8d3a6
#
_cell.length_a   1.000
_cell.length_b   1.000
_cell.length_c   1.000
_cell.angle_alpha   90.00
_cell.angle_beta   90.00
_cell.angle_gamma   90.00
#
_symmetry.space_group_name_H-M   'P 1'
#
loop_
_entity.id
_entity.type
_entity.pdbx_description
1 polymer ?
#
loop_
_entity_poly.entity_id
_entity_poly.type
_entity_poly.pdbx_seq_one_letter_code
_entity_poly.pdbx_strand_id
1 'polypeptide(L)'
;MKRIEVDGLPPEPLAAAGLFHQNWLDPIERALGEGQDVLVTLEAADHTHEEWRKAAAAMLARKHAPRRVNLVAGRGPSLDATADYLAQAPGVTGQYFRAAT
;
A
#
# COMPACT_ATOMS: atom_id res chain seq x y z
N MET A 1 9.08 10.00 -0.50
CA MET A 1 8.03 9.03 -0.12
C MET A 1 8.69 7.78 0.41
N LYS A 2 8.33 7.38 1.61
CA LYS A 2 8.90 6.17 2.21
C LYS A 2 8.24 4.93 1.62
N ARG A 3 9.05 3.95 1.20
CA ARG A 3 8.55 2.68 0.71
C ARG A 3 8.59 1.64 1.83
N ILE A 4 7.48 0.97 2.06
CA ILE A 4 7.39 -0.13 3.02
C ILE A 4 7.01 -1.38 2.26
N GLU A 5 7.88 -2.38 2.26
CA GLU A 5 7.65 -3.64 1.57
C GLU A 5 6.95 -4.62 2.49
N VAL A 6 5.75 -5.05 2.10
CA VAL A 6 4.98 -6.05 2.83
C VAL A 6 5.20 -7.41 2.16
N ASP A 7 5.62 -8.39 2.94
CA ASP A 7 5.82 -9.74 2.46
C ASP A 7 5.24 -10.74 3.47
N GLY A 8 5.24 -12.01 3.09
CA GLY A 8 4.84 -13.08 4.00
C GLY A 8 3.34 -13.18 4.28
N LEU A 9 2.51 -12.50 3.50
CA LEU A 9 1.07 -12.63 3.67
C LEU A 9 0.59 -13.97 3.11
N PRO A 10 -0.37 -14.62 3.78
CA PRO A 10 -0.92 -15.90 3.28
C PRO A 10 -1.78 -15.70 2.03
N PRO A 11 -2.01 -16.77 1.26
CA PRO A 11 -2.78 -16.65 0.01
C PRO A 11 -4.28 -16.47 0.22
N GLU A 12 -4.83 -16.80 1.38
CA GLU A 12 -6.25 -16.64 1.62
C GLU A 12 -6.55 -15.18 2.01
N PRO A 13 -7.52 -14.53 1.34
CA PRO A 13 -7.71 -13.08 1.49
C PRO A 13 -8.00 -12.59 2.90
N LEU A 14 -8.85 -13.29 3.64
CA LEU A 14 -9.21 -12.86 4.98
C LEU A 14 -8.03 -12.99 5.93
N ALA A 15 -7.27 -14.08 5.83
CA ALA A 15 -6.07 -14.28 6.62
C ALA A 15 -5.00 -13.25 6.25
N ALA A 16 -4.85 -12.94 4.97
CA ALA A 16 -3.90 -11.92 4.51
C ALA A 16 -4.26 -10.56 5.08
N ALA A 17 -5.52 -10.17 5.02
CA ALA A 17 -5.99 -8.91 5.58
C ALA A 17 -5.73 -8.84 7.09
N GLY A 18 -6.01 -9.94 7.80
CA GLY A 18 -5.79 -10.00 9.24
C GLY A 18 -4.31 -9.82 9.60
N LEU A 19 -3.43 -10.53 8.89
CA LEU A 19 -1.99 -10.44 9.17
C LEU A 19 -1.44 -9.06 8.80
N PHE A 20 -1.91 -8.47 7.69
CA PHE A 20 -1.55 -7.11 7.33
C PHE A 20 -1.90 -6.13 8.45
N HIS A 21 -3.11 -6.20 8.96
CA HIS A 21 -3.54 -5.31 10.04
C HIS A 21 -2.76 -5.56 11.33
N GLN A 22 -2.45 -6.80 11.62
CA GLN A 22 -1.74 -7.14 12.85
C GLN A 22 -0.28 -6.69 12.83
N ASN A 23 0.42 -6.88 11.70
CA ASN A 23 1.87 -6.73 11.65
C ASN A 23 2.34 -5.46 10.93
N TRP A 24 1.54 -4.91 10.02
CA TRP A 24 2.02 -3.87 9.11
C TRP A 24 1.40 -2.50 9.34
N LEU A 25 0.22 -2.41 9.95
CA LEU A 25 -0.37 -1.09 10.23
C LEU A 25 0.52 -0.24 11.11
N ASP A 26 1.11 -0.83 12.14
CA ASP A 26 1.94 -0.08 13.09
C ASP A 26 3.10 0.64 12.41
N PRO A 27 3.98 -0.04 11.66
CA PRO A 27 5.06 0.67 10.97
C PRO A 27 4.57 1.67 9.93
N ILE A 28 3.47 1.37 9.23
CA ILE A 28 2.91 2.29 8.24
C ILE A 28 2.40 3.55 8.93
N GLU A 29 1.58 3.40 9.96
CA GLU A 29 1.01 4.54 10.67
C GLU A 29 2.09 5.35 11.40
N ARG A 30 3.14 4.69 11.87
CA ARG A 30 4.26 5.39 12.50
C ARG A 30 4.95 6.32 11.50
N ALA A 31 5.21 5.84 10.31
CA ALA A 31 5.84 6.66 9.27
C ALA A 31 4.95 7.84 8.89
N LEU A 32 3.65 7.60 8.71
CA LEU A 32 2.69 8.66 8.40
C LEU A 32 2.61 9.69 9.53
N GLY A 33 2.61 9.21 10.77
CA GLY A 33 2.59 10.08 11.95
C GLY A 33 3.84 10.93 12.10
N GLU A 34 4.95 10.50 11.53
CA GLU A 34 6.20 11.26 11.52
C GLU A 34 6.26 12.27 10.37
N GLY A 35 5.21 12.40 9.61
CA GLY A 35 5.12 13.38 8.52
C GLY A 35 5.61 12.87 7.18
N GLN A 36 5.76 11.57 7.01
CA GLN A 36 6.19 10.98 5.74
C GLN A 36 5.00 10.49 4.92
N ASP A 37 5.04 10.74 3.62
CA ASP A 37 4.17 10.05 2.69
C ASP A 37 4.70 8.62 2.51
N VAL A 38 3.81 7.65 2.34
CA VAL A 38 4.18 6.24 2.32
C VAL A 38 3.66 5.55 1.07
N LEU A 39 4.51 4.73 0.47
CA LEU A 39 4.12 3.77 -0.55
C LEU A 39 4.27 2.38 0.03
N VAL A 40 3.18 1.65 0.12
CA VAL A 40 3.18 0.26 0.59
C VAL A 40 3.23 -0.65 -0.61
N THR A 41 4.25 -1.49 -0.69
CA THR A 41 4.36 -2.44 -1.79
C THR A 41 3.97 -3.84 -1.31
N LEU A 42 3.24 -4.55 -2.17
CA LEU A 42 2.71 -5.87 -1.88
C LEU A 42 3.02 -6.80 -3.02
N GLU A 43 3.07 -8.09 -2.76
CA GLU A 43 3.19 -9.05 -3.83
C GLU A 43 1.92 -9.07 -4.68
N ALA A 44 2.08 -9.38 -5.97
CA ALA A 44 0.95 -9.52 -6.87
C ALA A 44 0.01 -10.59 -6.34
N ALA A 45 -1.28 -10.34 -6.45
CA ALA A 45 -2.31 -11.27 -6.00
C ALA A 45 -3.50 -11.18 -6.93
N ASP A 46 -4.37 -12.18 -6.88
CA ASP A 46 -5.56 -12.19 -7.73
C ASP A 46 -6.63 -11.23 -7.20
N HIS A 47 -7.75 -11.15 -7.93
CA HIS A 47 -8.82 -10.19 -7.64
C HIS A 47 -9.46 -10.38 -6.26
N THR A 48 -9.32 -11.55 -5.64
CA THR A 48 -9.93 -11.78 -4.31
C THR A 48 -9.30 -10.93 -3.22
N HIS A 49 -8.11 -10.38 -3.45
CA HIS A 49 -7.45 -9.50 -2.50
C HIS A 49 -7.75 -8.01 -2.71
N GLU A 50 -8.43 -7.65 -3.80
CA GLU A 50 -8.63 -6.23 -4.12
C GLU A 50 -9.45 -5.49 -3.08
N GLU A 51 -10.50 -6.11 -2.57
CA GLU A 51 -11.40 -5.44 -1.65
C GLU A 51 -10.69 -4.98 -0.38
N TRP A 52 -9.95 -5.88 0.29
CA TRP A 52 -9.29 -5.50 1.51
C TRP A 52 -8.13 -4.51 1.27
N ARG A 53 -7.45 -4.64 0.14
CA ARG A 53 -6.34 -3.73 -0.19
C ARG A 53 -6.84 -2.33 -0.49
N LYS A 54 -7.90 -2.21 -1.26
CA LYS A 54 -8.53 -0.92 -1.53
C LYS A 54 -9.05 -0.26 -0.26
N ALA A 55 -9.69 -1.05 0.60
CA ALA A 55 -10.21 -0.54 1.86
C ALA A 55 -9.07 -0.04 2.77
N ALA A 56 -7.99 -0.80 2.88
CA ALA A 56 -6.85 -0.41 3.70
C ALA A 56 -6.24 0.90 3.21
N ALA A 57 -6.05 1.05 1.90
CA ALA A 57 -5.52 2.28 1.32
C ALA A 57 -6.41 3.48 1.63
N ALA A 58 -7.72 3.33 1.42
CA ALA A 58 -8.67 4.42 1.64
C ALA A 58 -8.74 4.82 3.11
N MET A 59 -8.77 3.84 4.01
CA MET A 59 -8.87 4.09 5.44
C MET A 59 -7.61 4.76 5.99
N LEU A 60 -6.44 4.30 5.56
CA LEU A 60 -5.17 4.91 5.96
C LEU A 60 -5.08 6.36 5.49
N ALA A 61 -5.45 6.61 4.24
CA ALA A 61 -5.41 7.96 3.67
C ALA A 61 -6.35 8.91 4.42
N ARG A 62 -7.54 8.43 4.77
CA ARG A 62 -8.50 9.25 5.50
C ARG A 62 -8.00 9.59 6.90
N LYS A 63 -7.46 8.59 7.59
CA LYS A 63 -6.99 8.78 8.96
C LYS A 63 -5.80 9.71 9.04
N HIS A 64 -4.92 9.66 8.05
CA HIS A 64 -3.64 10.38 8.11
C HIS A 64 -3.54 11.57 7.17
N ALA A 65 -4.66 12.05 6.63
CA ALA A 65 -4.64 13.24 5.80
C ALA A 65 -3.95 14.39 6.55
N PRO A 66 -3.15 15.21 5.89
CA PRO A 66 -2.91 15.29 4.45
C PRO A 66 -1.74 14.42 3.96
N ARG A 67 -1.22 13.50 4.79
CA ARG A 67 -0.17 12.59 4.34
C ARG A 67 -0.73 11.65 3.27
N ARG A 68 0.08 11.35 2.26
CA ARG A 68 -0.34 10.47 1.19
C ARG A 68 0.08 9.04 1.50
N VAL A 69 -0.82 8.10 1.22
CA VAL A 69 -0.50 6.68 1.33
C VAL A 69 -1.23 5.92 0.22
N ASN A 70 -0.48 5.12 -0.52
CA ASN A 70 -1.02 4.28 -1.59
C ASN A 70 -0.45 2.87 -1.44
N LEU A 71 -1.19 1.89 -1.93
CA LEU A 71 -0.74 0.50 -1.99
C LEU A 71 -0.50 0.12 -3.44
N VAL A 72 0.60 -0.56 -3.72
CA VAL A 72 0.95 -1.02 -5.07
C VAL A 72 1.36 -2.48 -5.02
N ALA A 73 0.75 -3.31 -5.85
CA ALA A 73 1.10 -4.71 -5.98
C ALA A 73 1.99 -4.91 -7.20
N GLY A 74 3.02 -5.75 -7.07
CA GLY A 74 3.92 -6.06 -8.15
C GLY A 74 5.37 -6.06 -7.68
N ARG A 75 6.28 -6.07 -8.64
CA ARG A 75 7.72 -6.05 -8.37
C ARG A 75 8.50 -5.66 -9.62
N GLY A 76 9.80 -5.40 -9.45
CA GLY A 76 10.70 -5.13 -10.56
C GLY A 76 10.47 -3.78 -11.21
N PRO A 77 10.87 -3.64 -12.48
CA PRO A 77 10.82 -2.34 -13.16
C PRO A 77 9.42 -1.73 -13.25
N SER A 78 8.39 -2.56 -13.40
CA SER A 78 7.02 -2.03 -13.49
C SER A 78 6.55 -1.46 -12.15
N LEU A 79 6.95 -2.07 -11.04
CA LEU A 79 6.68 -1.52 -9.72
C LEU A 79 7.42 -0.19 -9.54
N ASP A 80 8.69 -0.15 -9.93
CA ASP A 80 9.49 1.06 -9.81
C ASP A 80 8.91 2.20 -10.65
N ALA A 81 8.44 1.90 -11.85
CA ALA A 81 7.81 2.91 -12.71
C ALA A 81 6.53 3.47 -12.07
N THR A 82 5.72 2.61 -11.47
CA THR A 82 4.52 3.05 -10.76
C THR A 82 4.88 3.90 -9.55
N ALA A 83 5.90 3.50 -8.80
CA ALA A 83 6.39 4.27 -7.66
C ALA A 83 6.87 5.65 -8.07
N ASP A 84 7.61 5.75 -9.17
CA ASP A 84 8.09 7.04 -9.70
C ASP A 84 6.93 7.94 -10.09
N TYR A 85 5.92 7.38 -10.78
CA TYR A 85 4.72 8.12 -11.12
C TYR A 85 4.03 8.68 -9.87
N LEU A 86 3.85 7.85 -8.85
CA LEU A 86 3.17 8.27 -7.63
C LEU A 86 3.95 9.32 -6.85
N ALA A 87 5.27 9.24 -6.87
CA ALA A 87 6.10 10.25 -6.21
C ALA A 87 5.87 11.64 -6.79
N GLN A 88 5.52 11.71 -8.08
CA GLN A 88 5.29 12.97 -8.80
C GLN A 88 3.82 13.30 -8.98
N ALA A 89 2.92 12.58 -8.31
CA ALA A 89 1.48 12.79 -8.42
C ALA A 89 0.91 13.17 -7.04
N PRO A 90 1.13 14.41 -6.58
CA PRO A 90 0.79 14.79 -5.20
C PRO A 90 -0.69 14.74 -4.87
N GLY A 91 -1.56 14.69 -5.88
CA GLY A 91 -3.00 14.56 -5.65
C GLY A 91 -3.47 13.11 -5.48
N VAL A 92 -2.59 12.13 -5.66
CA VAL A 92 -3.01 10.71 -5.60
C VAL A 92 -2.72 10.15 -4.23
N THR A 93 -3.77 9.73 -3.53
CA THR A 93 -3.67 9.10 -2.22
C THR A 93 -4.88 8.18 -2.00
N GLY A 94 -4.72 7.19 -1.15
CA GLY A 94 -5.81 6.28 -0.80
C GLY A 94 -6.16 5.28 -1.90
N GLN A 95 -5.24 4.99 -2.81
CA GLN A 95 -5.48 4.14 -3.95
C GLN A 95 -4.69 2.84 -3.87
N TYR A 96 -5.22 1.82 -4.52
CA TYR A 96 -4.53 0.56 -4.73
C TYR A 96 -4.30 0.37 -6.23
N PHE A 97 -3.03 0.16 -6.59
CA PHE A 97 -2.64 -0.05 -7.97
C PHE A 97 -2.03 -1.43 -8.16
N ARG A 98 -2.26 -2.01 -9.32
CA ARG A 98 -1.52 -3.21 -9.74
C ARG A 98 -0.54 -2.80 -10.83
N ALA A 99 0.76 -2.95 -10.54
CA ALA A 99 1.79 -2.64 -11.52
C ALA A 99 1.68 -3.62 -12.70
N ALA A 100 2.03 -3.14 -13.89
CA ALA A 100 2.02 -3.98 -15.07
C ALA A 100 3.02 -5.14 -14.91
N THR A 101 2.67 -6.30 -15.46
CA THR A 101 3.53 -7.49 -15.39
C THR A 101 4.41 -7.60 -16.62
#